data_1f11de36079bff07979ed7eae6967639
#
_entry.id   1f11de36079bff07979ed7eae6967639
#
_cell.length_a   1.000
_cell.length_b   1.000
_cell.length_c   1.000
_cell.angle_alpha   90.00
_cell.angle_beta   90.00
_cell.angle_gamma   90.00
#
_symmetry.space_group_name_H-M   'P 1'
#
loop_
_entity.id
_entity.type
_entity.pdbx_description
1 polymer ?
#
loop_
_entity_poly.entity_id
_entity_poly.type
_entity_poly.pdbx_seq_one_letter_code
_entity_poly.pdbx_strand_id
1 'polypeptide(L)'
;MIPDLDTWALDGAEWMSRRSKDPSHKVGAIVLRPDGTLAGGGYNGFPKHVCDDPALYADKAKKRRRIQHAERNAVTFSRENMEGYTIYVVPLHPCSQCAGAIINSGIKRVVARITAGAASSWQEEFAEAAELFSEAGITVDIRSAPDVDS
;
A
#
# COMPACT_ATOMS: atom_id res chain seq x y z
N MET A 1 -1.98 17.37 -20.94
CA MET A 1 -3.16 16.88 -20.23
C MET A 1 -2.74 16.32 -18.87
N ILE A 2 -3.43 16.71 -17.82
CA ILE A 2 -3.15 16.16 -16.49
C ILE A 2 -3.92 14.85 -16.29
N PRO A 3 -3.35 13.86 -15.57
CA PRO A 3 -4.07 12.63 -15.27
C PRO A 3 -5.21 12.90 -14.28
N ASP A 4 -6.19 11.99 -14.21
CA ASP A 4 -7.19 12.08 -13.16
C ASP A 4 -6.55 11.84 -11.78
N LEU A 5 -7.25 12.25 -10.72
CA LEU A 5 -6.70 12.22 -9.37
C LEU A 5 -6.25 10.83 -8.94
N ASP A 6 -7.06 9.81 -9.22
CA ASP A 6 -6.74 8.45 -8.80
C ASP A 6 -5.50 7.91 -9.54
N THR A 7 -5.43 8.14 -10.85
CA THR A 7 -4.26 7.72 -11.64
C THR A 7 -2.99 8.43 -11.15
N TRP A 8 -3.09 9.73 -10.92
CA TRP A 8 -1.97 10.51 -10.40
C TRP A 8 -1.48 9.97 -9.04
N ALA A 9 -2.41 9.69 -8.14
CA ALA A 9 -2.06 9.17 -6.82
C ALA A 9 -1.48 7.75 -6.89
N LEU A 10 -2.00 6.90 -7.78
CA LEU A 10 -1.43 5.57 -8.00
C LEU A 10 -0.02 5.66 -8.58
N ASP A 11 0.22 6.58 -9.49
CA ASP A 11 1.57 6.83 -10.01
C ASP A 11 2.50 7.29 -8.88
N GLY A 12 1.98 8.10 -7.97
CA GLY A 12 2.72 8.51 -6.76
C GLY A 12 3.06 7.34 -5.86
N ALA A 13 2.13 6.41 -5.69
CA ALA A 13 2.39 5.19 -4.92
C ALA A 13 3.48 4.34 -5.57
N GLU A 14 3.46 4.23 -6.89
CA GLU A 14 4.52 3.54 -7.62
C GLU A 14 5.87 4.22 -7.42
N TRP A 15 5.92 5.53 -7.50
CA TRP A 15 7.13 6.30 -7.22
C TRP A 15 7.66 6.01 -5.81
N MET A 16 6.77 6.00 -4.82
CA MET A 16 7.12 5.65 -3.44
C MET A 16 7.76 4.26 -3.35
N SER A 17 7.22 3.29 -4.08
CA SER A 17 7.69 1.91 -4.03
C SER A 17 9.16 1.76 -4.44
N ARG A 18 9.67 2.68 -5.25
CA ARG A 18 11.04 2.61 -5.76
C ARG A 18 12.10 2.75 -4.67
N ARG A 19 11.72 3.29 -3.51
CA ARG A 19 12.64 3.42 -2.37
C ARG A 19 12.75 2.14 -1.53
N SER A 20 11.90 1.16 -1.77
CA SER A 20 11.95 -0.11 -1.04
C SER A 20 13.24 -0.87 -1.35
N LYS A 21 13.87 -1.41 -0.31
CA LYS A 21 15.06 -2.26 -0.43
C LYS A 21 14.70 -3.72 -0.64
N ASP A 22 13.42 -4.08 -0.57
CA ASP A 22 12.97 -5.45 -0.76
C ASP A 22 13.26 -5.88 -2.21
N PRO A 23 14.07 -6.92 -2.42
CA PRO A 23 14.41 -7.35 -3.79
C PRO A 23 13.27 -8.09 -4.49
N SER A 24 12.27 -8.57 -3.73
CA SER A 24 11.19 -9.38 -4.29
C SER A 24 9.93 -8.59 -4.56
N HIS A 25 9.52 -7.75 -3.62
CA HIS A 25 8.26 -7.03 -3.69
C HIS A 25 8.44 -5.60 -3.21
N LYS A 26 8.42 -4.67 -4.14
CA LYS A 26 8.46 -3.24 -3.81
C LYS A 26 7.04 -2.70 -3.85
N VAL A 27 6.55 -2.27 -2.71
CA VAL A 27 5.18 -1.77 -2.54
C VAL A 27 5.23 -0.32 -2.10
N GLY A 28 4.32 0.49 -2.63
CA GLY A 28 4.19 1.89 -2.26
C GLY A 28 2.75 2.25 -1.96
N ALA A 29 2.57 3.25 -1.12
CA ALA A 29 1.26 3.76 -0.76
C ALA A 29 1.28 5.28 -0.63
N ILE A 30 0.17 5.92 -1.01
CA ILE A 30 -0.05 7.36 -0.89
C ILE A 30 -1.40 7.55 -0.20
N VAL A 31 -1.48 8.52 0.72
CA VAL A 31 -2.72 8.88 1.38
C VAL A 31 -3.10 10.30 0.98
N LEU A 32 -4.30 10.48 0.48
CA LEU A 32 -4.84 11.79 0.13
C LEU A 32 -5.96 12.18 1.09
N ARG A 33 -6.02 13.46 1.40
CA ARG A 33 -7.12 14.06 2.18
C ARG A 33 -8.39 14.13 1.32
N PRO A 34 -9.55 14.34 1.92
CA PRO A 34 -10.79 14.48 1.15
C PRO A 34 -10.76 15.56 0.07
N ASP A 35 -9.95 16.59 0.27
CA ASP A 35 -9.81 17.68 -0.72
C ASP A 35 -8.79 17.36 -1.83
N GLY A 36 -8.22 16.16 -1.84
CA GLY A 36 -7.27 15.72 -2.85
C GLY A 36 -5.82 16.10 -2.57
N THR A 37 -5.56 16.76 -1.44
CA THR A 37 -4.16 17.11 -1.09
C THR A 37 -3.45 15.93 -0.44
N LEU A 38 -2.13 15.92 -0.58
CA LEU A 38 -1.28 14.82 -0.10
C LEU A 38 -1.09 14.88 1.41
N ALA A 39 -1.51 13.83 2.10
CA ALA A 39 -1.30 13.69 3.54
C ALA A 39 0.03 13.00 3.84
N GLY A 40 0.37 11.98 3.08
CA GLY A 40 1.61 11.27 3.29
C GLY A 40 1.72 10.03 2.43
N GLY A 41 2.77 9.26 2.66
CA GLY A 41 3.01 8.04 1.90
C GLY A 41 3.97 7.12 2.62
N GLY A 42 4.16 5.94 2.06
CA GLY A 42 5.07 4.95 2.60
C GLY A 42 5.47 3.92 1.57
N TYR A 43 6.53 3.21 1.88
CA TYR A 43 6.97 2.04 1.11
C TYR A 43 7.36 0.96 2.11
N ASN A 44 7.41 -0.29 1.66
CA ASN A 44 7.73 -1.39 2.55
C ASN A 44 9.22 -1.40 2.90
N GLY A 45 9.52 -1.65 4.17
CA GLY A 45 10.88 -1.67 4.66
C GLY A 45 10.94 -2.00 6.14
N PHE A 46 12.15 -2.09 6.66
CA PHE A 46 12.35 -2.33 8.08
C PHE A 46 12.08 -1.04 8.88
N PRO A 47 11.75 -1.16 10.17
CA PRO A 47 11.48 0.02 11.00
C PRO A 47 12.66 0.98 11.04
N LYS A 48 12.38 2.25 11.35
CA LYS A 48 13.41 3.27 11.50
C LYS A 48 14.44 2.85 12.56
N HIS A 49 15.68 3.19 12.30
CA HIS A 49 16.79 3.02 13.25
C HIS A 49 17.21 1.57 13.49
N VAL A 50 16.55 0.59 12.89
CA VAL A 50 17.07 -0.78 12.91
C VAL A 50 17.98 -0.99 11.71
N CYS A 51 18.87 -1.98 11.81
CA CYS A 51 19.75 -2.32 10.70
C CYS A 51 18.92 -2.79 9.50
N ASP A 52 19.11 -2.15 8.36
CA ASP A 52 18.41 -2.51 7.12
C ASP A 52 19.38 -2.82 5.99
N ASP A 53 20.47 -3.48 6.33
CA ASP A 53 21.43 -3.98 5.35
C ASP A 53 20.68 -4.84 4.31
N PRO A 54 20.93 -4.64 3.00
CA PRO A 54 20.29 -5.45 1.95
C PRO A 54 20.38 -6.95 2.16
N ALA A 55 21.47 -7.44 2.76
CA ALA A 55 21.65 -8.87 3.05
C ALA A 55 20.53 -9.42 3.94
N LEU A 56 19.96 -8.60 4.83
CA LEU A 56 18.89 -9.03 5.73
C LEU A 56 17.58 -9.29 4.99
N TYR A 57 17.39 -8.66 3.83
CA TYR A 57 16.22 -8.90 3.00
C TYR A 57 16.28 -10.23 2.26
N ALA A 58 17.48 -10.79 2.10
CA ALA A 58 17.66 -12.10 1.48
C ALA A 58 17.26 -13.24 2.41
N ASP A 59 17.31 -13.04 3.71
CA ASP A 59 16.85 -14.00 4.71
C ASP A 59 15.34 -13.86 4.87
N LYS A 60 14.58 -14.75 4.22
CA LYS A 60 13.12 -14.65 4.16
C LYS A 60 12.46 -14.65 5.54
N ALA A 61 12.94 -15.48 6.46
CA ALA A 61 12.39 -15.56 7.80
C ALA A 61 12.62 -14.26 8.58
N LYS A 62 13.83 -13.71 8.49
CA LYS A 62 14.19 -12.47 9.14
C LYS A 62 13.44 -11.28 8.52
N LYS A 63 13.39 -11.24 7.20
CA LYS A 63 12.62 -10.20 6.48
C LYS A 63 11.18 -10.18 6.94
N ARG A 64 10.55 -11.35 6.98
CA ARG A 64 9.14 -11.47 7.36
C ARG A 64 8.84 -10.93 8.75
N ARG A 65 9.78 -11.08 9.66
CA ARG A 65 9.63 -10.60 11.04
C ARG A 65 9.89 -9.11 11.20
N ARG A 66 10.68 -8.52 10.33
CA ARG A 66 11.10 -7.11 10.45
C ARG A 66 10.34 -6.17 9.54
N ILE A 67 9.88 -6.65 8.38
CA ILE A 67 9.33 -5.77 7.36
C ILE A 67 8.02 -5.14 7.79
N GLN A 68 7.91 -3.84 7.58
CA GLN A 68 6.66 -3.10 7.73
C GLN A 68 6.12 -2.83 6.34
N HIS A 69 4.84 -3.09 6.13
CA HIS A 69 4.22 -2.92 4.82
C HIS A 69 4.01 -1.44 4.50
N ALA A 70 3.96 -1.11 3.21
CA ALA A 70 3.83 0.26 2.74
C ALA A 70 2.59 0.96 3.28
N GLU A 71 1.47 0.27 3.34
CA GLU A 71 0.20 0.82 3.82
C GLU A 71 0.28 1.22 5.28
N ARG A 72 0.84 0.34 6.11
CA ARG A 72 1.03 0.63 7.54
C ARG A 72 2.00 1.77 7.75
N ASN A 73 3.05 1.83 6.95
CA ASN A 73 4.00 2.95 7.00
C ASN A 73 3.33 4.26 6.59
N ALA A 74 2.51 4.24 5.54
CA ALA A 74 1.79 5.43 5.12
C ALA A 74 0.86 5.94 6.22
N VAL A 75 0.13 5.04 6.87
CA VAL A 75 -0.76 5.39 7.99
C VAL A 75 0.05 5.96 9.15
N THR A 76 1.13 5.29 9.53
CA THR A 76 1.97 5.70 10.66
C THR A 76 2.61 7.06 10.44
N PHE A 77 3.15 7.30 9.25
CA PHE A 77 3.95 8.50 8.98
C PHE A 77 3.13 9.70 8.50
N SER A 78 1.86 9.53 8.20
CA SER A 78 0.99 10.68 7.90
C SER A 78 0.77 11.57 9.12
N ARG A 79 0.75 10.98 10.31
CA ARG A 79 0.72 11.71 11.59
C ARG A 79 -0.41 12.72 11.73
N GLU A 80 -1.57 12.38 11.23
CA GLU A 80 -2.77 13.19 11.36
C GLU A 80 -4.01 12.30 11.41
N ASN A 81 -5.14 12.86 11.77
CA ASN A 81 -6.41 12.15 11.75
C ASN A 81 -6.81 11.92 10.29
N MET A 82 -6.95 10.66 9.89
CA MET A 82 -7.24 10.30 8.51
C MET A 82 -8.70 9.90 8.27
N GLU A 83 -9.59 10.37 9.14
CA GLU A 83 -11.02 10.10 8.97
C GLU A 83 -11.52 10.60 7.62
N GLY A 84 -12.07 9.70 6.81
CA GLY A 84 -12.59 10.03 5.49
C GLY A 84 -11.57 10.13 4.38
N TYR A 85 -10.30 9.80 4.65
CA TYR A 85 -9.23 9.87 3.64
C TYR A 85 -9.29 8.69 2.68
N THR A 86 -8.44 8.75 1.65
CA THR A 86 -8.27 7.66 0.67
C THR A 86 -6.82 7.21 0.66
N ILE A 87 -6.59 5.89 0.64
CA ILE A 87 -5.25 5.31 0.48
C ILE A 87 -5.13 4.64 -0.90
N TYR A 88 -4.00 4.85 -1.53
CA TYR A 88 -3.67 4.31 -2.86
C TYR A 88 -2.46 3.39 -2.71
N VAL A 89 -2.57 2.18 -3.24
CA VAL A 89 -1.54 1.14 -3.06
C VAL A 89 -1.17 0.52 -4.41
N VAL A 90 0.13 0.30 -4.62
CA VAL A 90 0.68 -0.33 -5.82
C VAL A 90 1.82 -1.24 -5.39
N PRO A 91 2.01 -2.45 -5.93
CA PRO A 91 1.26 -3.12 -6.97
C PRO A 91 0.31 -4.21 -6.45
N LEU A 92 0.00 -4.21 -5.17
CA LEU A 92 -0.78 -5.25 -4.51
C LEU A 92 -1.96 -4.67 -3.76
N HIS A 93 -2.99 -5.48 -3.58
CA HIS A 93 -4.08 -5.22 -2.63
C HIS A 93 -3.52 -5.30 -1.19
N PRO A 94 -4.01 -4.48 -0.24
CA PRO A 94 -3.58 -4.63 1.15
C PRO A 94 -3.86 -6.03 1.71
N CYS A 95 -2.96 -6.52 2.56
CA CYS A 95 -3.19 -7.76 3.28
C CYS A 95 -4.15 -7.53 4.47
N SER A 96 -4.54 -8.60 5.15
CA SER A 96 -5.51 -8.51 6.26
C SER A 96 -5.01 -7.63 7.40
N GLN A 97 -3.74 -7.69 7.73
CA GLN A 97 -3.18 -6.85 8.80
C GLN A 97 -3.14 -5.37 8.41
N CYS A 98 -2.79 -5.07 7.17
CA CYS A 98 -2.83 -3.71 6.66
C CYS A 98 -4.27 -3.20 6.60
N ALA A 99 -5.22 -4.06 6.24
CA ALA A 99 -6.63 -3.70 6.26
C ALA A 99 -7.06 -3.25 7.64
N GLY A 100 -6.67 -3.98 8.68
CA GLY A 100 -6.96 -3.59 10.06
C GLY A 100 -6.44 -2.20 10.41
N ALA A 101 -5.20 -1.90 10.05
CA ALA A 101 -4.61 -0.60 10.29
C ALA A 101 -5.32 0.52 9.52
N ILE A 102 -5.67 0.26 8.27
CA ILE A 102 -6.41 1.21 7.42
C ILE A 102 -7.79 1.50 8.02
N ILE A 103 -8.50 0.46 8.40
CA ILE A 103 -9.83 0.59 9.00
C ILE A 103 -9.78 1.44 10.27
N ASN A 104 -8.84 1.12 11.15
CA ASN A 104 -8.71 1.84 12.44
C ASN A 104 -8.25 3.28 12.28
N SER A 105 -7.61 3.62 11.16
CA SER A 105 -7.19 5.00 10.90
C SER A 105 -8.33 5.93 10.48
N GLY A 106 -9.49 5.37 10.12
CA GLY A 106 -10.62 6.15 9.65
C GLY A 106 -10.68 6.35 8.15
N ILE A 107 -9.71 5.81 7.39
CA ILE A 107 -9.72 5.87 5.93
C ILE A 107 -11.00 5.19 5.42
N LYS A 108 -11.66 5.81 4.46
CA LYS A 108 -12.95 5.32 3.94
C LYS A 108 -12.87 4.70 2.56
N ARG A 109 -11.78 4.89 1.85
CA ARG A 109 -11.64 4.39 0.48
C ARG A 109 -10.23 3.87 0.25
N VAL A 110 -10.16 2.69 -0.39
CA VAL A 110 -8.90 2.07 -0.81
C VAL A 110 -8.90 1.94 -2.32
N VAL A 111 -7.85 2.40 -2.97
CA VAL A 111 -7.66 2.24 -4.42
C VAL A 111 -6.35 1.48 -4.60
N ALA A 112 -6.40 0.33 -5.27
CA ALA A 112 -5.22 -0.48 -5.50
C ALA A 112 -5.04 -0.73 -6.98
N ARG A 113 -3.82 -0.56 -7.46
CA ARG A 113 -3.43 -0.95 -8.83
C ARG A 113 -2.66 -2.24 -8.72
N ILE A 114 -3.20 -3.32 -9.29
CA ILE A 114 -2.60 -4.66 -9.16
C ILE A 114 -1.92 -5.02 -10.47
N THR A 115 -0.63 -5.37 -10.38
CA THR A 115 0.12 -5.85 -11.53
C THR A 115 -0.19 -7.32 -11.79
N ALA A 116 -0.34 -7.70 -13.05
CA ALA A 116 -0.63 -9.07 -13.43
C ALA A 116 0.43 -10.02 -12.85
N GLY A 117 -0.02 -11.09 -12.23
CA GLY A 117 0.84 -12.11 -11.61
C GLY A 117 1.34 -11.78 -10.22
N ALA A 118 1.19 -10.54 -9.76
CA ALA A 118 1.67 -10.13 -8.44
C ALA A 118 0.89 -10.75 -7.29
N ALA A 119 -0.33 -11.20 -7.53
CA ALA A 119 -1.27 -11.58 -6.50
C ALA A 119 -1.49 -13.07 -6.31
N SER A 120 -0.87 -13.94 -7.14
CA SER A 120 -1.23 -15.36 -7.15
C SER A 120 -0.97 -16.08 -5.83
N SER A 121 0.05 -15.72 -5.09
CA SER A 121 0.40 -16.34 -3.81
C SER A 121 -0.27 -15.68 -2.60
N TRP A 122 -1.00 -14.58 -2.81
CA TRP A 122 -1.60 -13.78 -1.74
C TRP A 122 -3.13 -13.77 -1.78
N GLN A 123 -3.74 -14.65 -2.58
CA GLN A 123 -5.17 -14.65 -2.81
C GLN A 123 -6.00 -14.72 -1.52
N GLU A 124 -5.64 -15.61 -0.60
CA GLU A 124 -6.37 -15.77 0.65
C GLU A 124 -6.28 -14.52 1.53
N GLU A 125 -5.09 -13.94 1.63
CA GLU A 125 -4.88 -12.71 2.39
C GLU A 125 -5.67 -11.54 1.82
N PHE A 126 -5.70 -11.42 0.51
CA PHE A 126 -6.44 -10.35 -0.15
C PHE A 126 -7.95 -10.55 -0.01
N ALA A 127 -8.42 -11.79 -0.07
CA ALA A 127 -9.83 -12.10 0.12
C ALA A 127 -10.29 -11.73 1.53
N GLU A 128 -9.50 -12.07 2.54
CA GLU A 128 -9.79 -11.72 3.92
C GLU A 128 -9.79 -10.21 4.13
N ALA A 129 -8.80 -9.52 3.56
CA ALA A 129 -8.73 -8.06 3.62
C ALA A 129 -9.97 -7.42 2.99
N ALA A 130 -10.40 -7.91 1.83
CA ALA A 130 -11.58 -7.41 1.14
C ALA A 130 -12.85 -7.60 1.98
N GLU A 131 -12.96 -8.74 2.66
CA GLU A 131 -14.07 -9.01 3.56
C GLU A 131 -14.08 -8.04 4.74
N LEU A 132 -12.93 -7.78 5.35
CA LEU A 132 -12.81 -6.80 6.43
C LEU A 132 -13.22 -5.40 5.98
N PHE A 133 -12.77 -4.97 4.81
CA PHE A 133 -13.15 -3.66 4.27
C PHE A 133 -14.67 -3.59 4.04
N SER A 134 -15.26 -4.65 3.51
CA SER A 134 -16.70 -4.70 3.25
C SER A 134 -17.49 -4.58 4.56
N GLU A 135 -17.08 -5.32 5.58
CA GLU A 135 -17.74 -5.28 6.89
C GLU A 135 -17.62 -3.90 7.53
N ALA A 136 -16.50 -3.22 7.33
CA ALA A 136 -16.24 -1.88 7.88
C ALA A 136 -16.88 -0.75 7.06
N GLY A 137 -17.50 -1.07 5.92
CA GLY A 137 -18.12 -0.07 5.06
C GLY A 137 -17.14 0.75 4.25
N ILE A 138 -15.93 0.23 4.01
CA ILE A 138 -14.90 0.91 3.24
C ILE A 138 -15.04 0.54 1.76
N THR A 139 -15.02 1.55 0.90
CA THR A 139 -15.07 1.33 -0.55
C THR A 139 -13.69 0.89 -1.05
N VAL A 140 -13.66 -0.18 -1.84
CA VAL A 140 -12.42 -0.68 -2.46
C VAL A 140 -12.57 -0.62 -3.97
N ASP A 141 -11.60 0.03 -4.63
CA ASP A 141 -11.56 0.20 -6.07
C ASP A 141 -10.27 -0.46 -6.57
N ILE A 142 -10.41 -1.58 -7.28
CA ILE A 142 -9.27 -2.34 -7.82
C ILE A 142 -9.10 -1.99 -9.28
N ARG A 143 -7.89 -1.59 -9.65
CA ARG A 143 -7.54 -1.27 -11.03
C ARG A 143 -6.42 -2.17 -11.51
N SER A 144 -6.53 -2.58 -12.77
CA SER A 144 -5.44 -3.31 -13.42
C SER A 144 -4.38 -2.34 -13.88
N ALA A 145 -3.12 -2.76 -13.79
CA ALA A 145 -2.04 -1.98 -14.39
C ALA A 145 -2.27 -1.88 -15.89
N PRO A 146 -1.92 -0.76 -16.53
CA PRO A 146 -1.99 -0.66 -17.99
C PRO A 146 -1.15 -1.76 -18.61
N ASP A 147 -1.65 -2.37 -19.69
CA ASP A 147 -0.84 -3.30 -20.45
C ASP A 147 0.41 -2.59 -20.94
N VAL A 148 1.55 -3.10 -20.54
CA VAL A 148 2.83 -2.60 -21.02
C VAL A 148 3.04 -3.20 -22.37
N ASP A 149 2.18 -2.81 -23.27
CA ASP A 149 2.28 -3.27 -24.61
C ASP A 149 2.84 -2.18 -25.45
N SER A 150 3.96 -2.38 -25.86
CA SER A 150 4.26 -1.51 -26.97
C SER A 150 5.38 -1.89 -27.76
#